data_51a92936bf5de9b1a9404ede8e1a55e4
#
_entry.id   51a92936bf5de9b1a9404ede8e1a55e4
#
_cell.length_a   1.000
_cell.length_b   1.000
_cell.length_c   1.000
_cell.angle_alpha   90.00
_cell.angle_beta   90.00
_cell.angle_gamma   90.00
#
_symmetry.space_group_name_H-M   'P 1'
#
loop_
_entity.id
_entity.type
_entity.pdbx_description
1 polymer ?
#
loop_
_entity_poly.entity_id
_entity_poly.type
_entity_poly.pdbx_seq_one_letter_code
_entity_poly.pdbx_strand_id
1 'polypeptide(L)'
;MAIVEGWLPPTRENWQLLSTVWQISYPIIGSMQYLISWYGMGKTSVVSRLNIPGRVAWFLMEAPGFTTLLYIMFTLPGKMGVEDLPWQNKVLAGLFVIHYCYRAVLYPLIQPSMSPIHPAVAFSALGFQLCNATCIGGWLAAYGPTTPAAWERQLGTFGVAQFVAGIGLFYVGLVGNYFHDEELREIRRAEMRRQERIVKEQKAKGVEGKVSVDKHYRLPDALLFRYVLFPHYFLEWVEWFGWWMASGWGMPGRAFFVNEVTAMLPRARSGRGWYVERFGEEKVGKRWVIVPGVY
;
A
#
# COMPACT_ATOMS: atom_id res chain seq x y z
N MET A 1 -21.97 18.71 -0.52
CA MET A 1 -21.29 19.83 -1.24
C MET A 1 -20.19 19.19 -2.09
N ALA A 2 -19.84 19.71 -3.25
CA ALA A 2 -18.73 19.19 -4.05
C ALA A 2 -17.42 19.90 -3.62
N ILE A 3 -16.32 19.16 -3.53
CA ILE A 3 -14.98 19.75 -3.35
C ILE A 3 -14.46 20.23 -4.70
N VAL A 4 -14.64 19.38 -5.75
CA VAL A 4 -14.34 19.72 -7.14
C VAL A 4 -15.56 19.35 -7.96
N GLU A 5 -16.17 20.31 -8.64
CA GLU A 5 -17.42 20.11 -9.37
C GLU A 5 -17.27 19.01 -10.42
N GLY A 6 -18.20 18.04 -10.39
CA GLY A 6 -18.21 16.88 -11.29
C GLY A 6 -17.13 15.81 -11.05
N TRP A 7 -16.13 16.08 -10.21
CA TRP A 7 -15.01 15.16 -9.96
C TRP A 7 -14.93 14.65 -8.52
N LEU A 8 -15.34 15.45 -7.53
CA LEU A 8 -15.28 15.04 -6.14
C LEU A 8 -16.49 15.52 -5.33
N PRO A 9 -17.56 14.73 -5.18
CA PRO A 9 -17.72 13.37 -5.71
C PRO A 9 -17.92 13.37 -7.22
N PRO A 10 -17.51 12.29 -7.93
CA PRO A 10 -17.54 12.24 -9.40
C PRO A 10 -18.97 12.11 -9.94
N THR A 11 -19.24 12.67 -11.12
CA THR A 11 -20.39 12.27 -11.93
C THR A 11 -20.16 10.89 -12.51
N ARG A 12 -21.22 10.25 -13.06
CA ARG A 12 -21.10 8.92 -13.70
C ARG A 12 -20.12 8.95 -14.87
N GLU A 13 -20.21 9.97 -15.71
CA GLU A 13 -19.37 10.16 -16.89
C GLU A 13 -17.90 10.32 -16.48
N ASN A 14 -17.62 11.19 -15.53
CA ASN A 14 -16.27 11.45 -15.05
C ASN A 14 -15.69 10.24 -14.32
N TRP A 15 -16.52 9.51 -13.55
CA TRP A 15 -16.10 8.27 -12.93
C TRP A 15 -15.76 7.18 -13.96
N GLN A 16 -16.57 7.02 -15.00
CA GLN A 16 -16.30 6.06 -16.08
C GLN A 16 -15.02 6.43 -16.83
N LEU A 17 -14.85 7.70 -17.18
CA LEU A 17 -13.62 8.19 -17.82
C LEU A 17 -12.40 7.93 -16.95
N LEU A 18 -12.43 8.36 -15.68
CA LEU A 18 -11.33 8.16 -14.74
C LEU A 18 -11.01 6.67 -14.58
N SER A 19 -12.02 5.83 -14.34
CA SER A 19 -11.83 4.40 -14.12
C SER A 19 -11.26 3.70 -15.36
N THR A 20 -11.68 4.08 -16.56
CA THR A 20 -11.15 3.54 -17.82
C THR A 20 -9.70 3.96 -18.03
N VAL A 21 -9.41 5.25 -17.90
CA VAL A 21 -8.06 5.77 -18.05
C VAL A 21 -7.13 5.17 -17.00
N TRP A 22 -7.58 5.06 -15.74
CA TRP A 22 -6.81 4.53 -14.63
C TRP A 22 -6.37 3.08 -14.81
N GLN A 23 -7.27 2.22 -15.29
CA GLN A 23 -6.96 0.82 -15.58
C GLN A 23 -5.88 0.65 -16.66
N ILE A 24 -5.77 1.57 -17.60
CA ILE A 24 -4.87 1.48 -18.74
C ILE A 24 -3.58 2.23 -18.47
N SER A 25 -3.68 3.46 -17.99
CA SER A 25 -2.53 4.36 -17.84
C SER A 25 -1.59 3.93 -16.73
N TYR A 26 -2.12 3.49 -15.59
CA TYR A 26 -1.26 3.20 -14.45
C TYR A 26 -0.38 1.96 -14.64
N PRO A 27 -0.84 0.83 -15.19
CA PRO A 27 0.06 -0.29 -15.52
C PRO A 27 1.21 0.12 -16.45
N ILE A 28 0.97 1.04 -17.39
CA ILE A 28 1.99 1.58 -18.27
C ILE A 28 2.99 2.43 -17.46
N ILE A 29 2.47 3.39 -16.68
CA ILE A 29 3.30 4.28 -15.83
C ILE A 29 4.09 3.48 -14.80
N GLY A 30 3.46 2.52 -14.12
CA GLY A 30 4.10 1.65 -13.14
C GLY A 30 5.22 0.82 -13.75
N SER A 31 5.00 0.30 -14.96
CA SER A 31 6.00 -0.47 -15.71
C SER A 31 7.19 0.37 -16.17
N MET A 32 7.06 1.69 -16.30
CA MET A 32 8.21 2.56 -16.61
C MET A 32 9.31 2.50 -15.54
N GLN A 33 8.99 2.05 -14.33
CA GLN A 33 9.99 1.84 -13.26
C GLN A 33 11.01 0.74 -13.61
N TYR A 34 10.78 -0.10 -14.62
CA TYR A 34 11.80 -1.00 -15.16
C TYR A 34 12.93 -0.25 -15.91
N LEU A 35 12.61 0.93 -16.44
CA LEU A 35 13.53 1.78 -17.18
C LEU A 35 14.19 2.86 -16.31
N ILE A 36 13.57 3.20 -15.18
CA ILE A 36 14.02 4.25 -14.28
C ILE A 36 14.51 3.61 -12.98
N SER A 37 15.82 3.58 -12.77
CA SER A 37 16.43 3.01 -11.56
C SER A 37 16.23 3.89 -10.31
N TRP A 38 15.96 5.18 -10.50
CA TRP A 38 15.76 6.11 -9.39
C TRP A 38 14.35 6.01 -8.80
N TYR A 39 14.30 5.91 -7.49
CA TYR A 39 13.06 6.01 -6.72
C TYR A 39 13.35 6.76 -5.41
N GLY A 40 12.99 8.04 -5.33
CA GLY A 40 13.42 9.00 -4.30
C GLY A 40 12.88 8.76 -2.90
N MET A 41 12.82 7.52 -2.45
CA MET A 41 12.49 7.15 -1.06
C MET A 41 13.14 5.84 -0.64
N GLY A 42 13.16 5.56 0.67
CA GLY A 42 13.65 4.31 1.26
C GLY A 42 15.13 4.06 0.96
N LYS A 43 15.45 2.87 0.43
CA LYS A 43 16.83 2.45 0.09
C LYS A 43 17.49 3.32 -0.98
N THR A 44 16.70 3.87 -1.87
CA THR A 44 17.12 4.73 -3.00
C THR A 44 16.96 6.22 -2.74
N SER A 45 16.65 6.60 -1.49
CA SER A 45 16.58 8.00 -1.09
C SER A 45 17.92 8.70 -1.29
N VAL A 46 17.89 9.84 -1.96
CA VAL A 46 19.05 10.70 -2.21
C VAL A 46 18.93 11.99 -1.39
N VAL A 47 20.05 12.61 -1.07
CA VAL A 47 20.06 13.90 -0.39
C VAL A 47 19.62 14.98 -1.37
N SER A 48 18.55 15.70 -1.02
CA SER A 48 18.02 16.84 -1.75
C SER A 48 17.46 17.87 -0.78
N ARG A 49 17.62 19.14 -1.11
CA ARG A 49 17.00 20.26 -0.34
C ARG A 49 15.47 20.25 -0.45
N LEU A 50 14.92 19.61 -1.46
CA LEU A 50 13.49 19.51 -1.69
C LEU A 50 12.83 18.37 -0.89
N ASN A 51 13.60 17.46 -0.31
CA ASN A 51 13.05 16.31 0.40
C ASN A 51 12.18 16.72 1.60
N ILE A 52 11.01 16.10 1.67
CA ILE A 52 10.06 16.25 2.76
C ILE A 52 10.41 15.23 3.85
N PRO A 53 10.30 15.55 5.16
CA PRO A 53 10.49 14.58 6.24
C PRO A 53 9.63 13.33 6.03
N GLY A 54 10.25 12.15 6.11
CA GLY A 54 9.63 10.89 5.66
C GLY A 54 8.27 10.59 6.26
N ARG A 55 8.09 10.78 7.58
CA ARG A 55 6.79 10.54 8.25
C ARG A 55 5.69 11.48 7.75
N VAL A 56 6.03 12.77 7.60
CA VAL A 56 5.07 13.78 7.11
C VAL A 56 4.69 13.51 5.68
N ALA A 57 5.67 13.27 4.80
CA ALA A 57 5.42 12.96 3.40
C ALA A 57 4.57 11.69 3.26
N TRP A 58 4.89 10.64 4.04
CA TRP A 58 4.14 9.39 4.02
C TRP A 58 2.67 9.60 4.40
N PHE A 59 2.40 10.30 5.51
CA PHE A 59 1.04 10.60 5.93
C PHE A 59 0.28 11.41 4.87
N LEU A 60 0.91 12.48 4.34
CA LEU A 60 0.26 13.36 3.37
C LEU A 60 -0.03 12.68 2.02
N MET A 61 0.77 11.71 1.61
CA MET A 61 0.57 11.01 0.36
C MET A 61 -0.43 9.85 0.46
N GLU A 62 -0.59 9.22 1.66
CA GLU A 62 -1.44 8.04 1.84
C GLU A 62 -2.82 8.35 2.44
N ALA A 63 -2.90 9.29 3.39
CA ALA A 63 -4.16 9.63 4.07
C ALA A 63 -5.28 10.11 3.12
N PRO A 64 -5.00 10.83 2.02
CA PRO A 64 -6.03 11.20 1.06
C PRO A 64 -6.78 10.01 0.44
N GLY A 65 -6.19 8.80 0.41
CA GLY A 65 -6.85 7.60 -0.08
C GLY A 65 -8.14 7.29 0.69
N PHE A 66 -8.03 7.03 1.98
CA PHE A 66 -9.23 6.67 2.77
C PHE A 66 -10.15 7.86 3.05
N THR A 67 -9.62 9.08 3.19
CA THR A 67 -10.47 10.26 3.41
C THR A 67 -11.30 10.61 2.18
N THR A 68 -10.74 10.47 0.98
CA THR A 68 -11.48 10.63 -0.28
C THR A 68 -12.56 9.57 -0.43
N LEU A 69 -12.25 8.30 -0.14
CA LEU A 69 -13.23 7.22 -0.19
C LEU A 69 -14.39 7.50 0.77
N LEU A 70 -14.10 7.83 2.03
CA LEU A 70 -15.12 8.14 3.02
C LEU A 70 -15.98 9.33 2.62
N TYR A 71 -15.36 10.39 2.09
CA TYR A 71 -16.11 11.55 1.58
C TYR A 71 -17.07 11.16 0.46
N ILE A 72 -16.65 10.33 -0.48
CA ILE A 72 -17.51 9.85 -1.59
C ILE A 72 -18.62 8.96 -1.05
N MET A 73 -18.30 8.01 -0.15
CA MET A 73 -19.28 7.12 0.48
C MET A 73 -20.36 7.88 1.28
N PHE A 74 -19.99 9.03 1.83
CA PHE A 74 -20.92 9.85 2.60
C PHE A 74 -21.76 10.79 1.72
N THR A 75 -21.24 11.27 0.60
CA THR A 75 -21.89 12.33 -0.17
C THR A 75 -22.58 11.85 -1.45
N LEU A 76 -22.04 10.82 -2.11
CA LEU A 76 -22.52 10.39 -3.43
C LEU A 76 -23.84 9.60 -3.38
N PRO A 77 -24.08 8.68 -2.41
CA PRO A 77 -25.34 7.92 -2.37
C PRO A 77 -26.56 8.82 -2.34
N GLY A 78 -26.60 9.81 -1.46
CA GLY A 78 -27.72 10.76 -1.36
C GLY A 78 -27.96 11.56 -2.64
N LYS A 79 -26.90 11.94 -3.36
CA LYS A 79 -27.02 12.60 -4.67
C LYS A 79 -27.62 11.69 -5.76
N MET A 80 -27.44 10.40 -5.61
CA MET A 80 -27.92 9.39 -6.56
C MET A 80 -29.23 8.73 -6.15
N GLY A 81 -29.87 9.23 -5.08
CA GLY A 81 -31.14 8.68 -4.58
C GLY A 81 -31.00 7.31 -3.90
N VAL A 82 -29.81 6.95 -3.45
CA VAL A 82 -29.55 5.74 -2.66
C VAL A 82 -29.72 6.09 -1.20
N GLU A 83 -30.80 5.63 -0.59
CA GLU A 83 -31.12 5.92 0.82
C GLU A 83 -30.22 5.14 1.78
N ASP A 84 -30.03 3.85 1.53
CA ASP A 84 -29.14 3.00 2.32
C ASP A 84 -28.32 2.05 1.42
N LEU A 85 -27.04 1.99 1.71
CA LEU A 85 -26.13 1.10 0.99
C LEU A 85 -26.18 -0.30 1.60
N PRO A 86 -26.17 -1.37 0.79
CA PRO A 86 -26.03 -2.73 1.25
C PRO A 86 -24.84 -2.91 2.18
N TRP A 87 -24.92 -3.86 3.10
CA TRP A 87 -23.84 -4.12 4.06
C TRP A 87 -22.50 -4.49 3.39
N GLN A 88 -22.55 -5.11 2.21
CA GLN A 88 -21.35 -5.44 1.43
C GLN A 88 -20.54 -4.18 1.07
N ASN A 89 -21.20 -3.10 0.63
CA ASN A 89 -20.57 -1.83 0.31
C ASN A 89 -19.88 -1.24 1.54
N LYS A 90 -20.58 -1.28 2.70
CA LYS A 90 -20.05 -0.76 3.98
C LYS A 90 -18.85 -1.59 4.45
N VAL A 91 -18.92 -2.91 4.33
CA VAL A 91 -17.80 -3.81 4.69
C VAL A 91 -16.60 -3.57 3.80
N LEU A 92 -16.76 -3.54 2.47
CA LEU A 92 -15.65 -3.30 1.54
C LEU A 92 -15.01 -1.93 1.73
N ALA A 93 -15.81 -0.89 1.99
CA ALA A 93 -15.29 0.42 2.38
C ALA A 93 -14.53 0.36 3.71
N GLY A 94 -15.05 -0.37 4.69
CA GLY A 94 -14.40 -0.58 5.98
C GLY A 94 -13.06 -1.29 5.87
N LEU A 95 -12.94 -2.33 5.04
CA LEU A 95 -11.67 -3.02 4.78
C LEU A 95 -10.62 -2.06 4.19
N PHE A 96 -11.01 -1.24 3.22
CA PHE A 96 -10.13 -0.21 2.65
C PHE A 96 -9.67 0.79 3.72
N VAL A 97 -10.59 1.28 4.55
CA VAL A 97 -10.27 2.20 5.65
C VAL A 97 -9.33 1.56 6.68
N ILE A 98 -9.57 0.30 7.07
CA ILE A 98 -8.70 -0.42 8.01
C ILE A 98 -7.28 -0.52 7.48
N HIS A 99 -7.09 -0.90 6.20
CA HIS A 99 -5.77 -0.93 5.57
C HIS A 99 -5.08 0.44 5.68
N TYR A 100 -5.75 1.50 5.26
CA TYR A 100 -5.15 2.84 5.24
C TYR A 100 -5.02 3.48 6.63
N CYS A 101 -5.86 3.13 7.61
CA CYS A 101 -5.61 3.50 9.00
C CYS A 101 -4.28 2.91 9.49
N TYR A 102 -3.98 1.67 9.13
CA TYR A 102 -2.66 1.11 9.40
C TYR A 102 -1.59 1.79 8.55
N ARG A 103 -1.73 1.80 7.23
CA ARG A 103 -0.68 2.19 6.28
C ARG A 103 -0.36 3.69 6.32
N ALA A 104 -1.38 4.55 6.40
CA ALA A 104 -1.22 6.00 6.38
C ALA A 104 -0.92 6.59 7.75
N VAL A 105 -1.51 6.04 8.83
CA VAL A 105 -1.44 6.64 10.15
C VAL A 105 -0.51 5.87 11.08
N LEU A 106 -0.79 4.60 11.35
CA LEU A 106 -0.03 3.83 12.34
C LEU A 106 1.39 3.51 11.83
N TYR A 107 1.52 3.08 10.58
CA TYR A 107 2.80 2.68 10.00
C TYR A 107 3.89 3.76 10.15
N PRO A 108 3.71 5.03 9.72
CA PRO A 108 4.76 6.04 9.88
C PRO A 108 5.04 6.38 11.34
N LEU A 109 4.06 6.26 12.24
CA LEU A 109 4.25 6.55 13.67
C LEU A 109 5.13 5.50 14.37
N ILE A 110 4.96 4.23 14.04
CA ILE A 110 5.68 3.12 14.69
C ILE A 110 7.04 2.81 14.07
N GLN A 111 7.38 3.43 12.91
CA GLN A 111 8.70 3.25 12.29
C GLN A 111 9.81 3.84 13.17
N PRO A 112 10.90 3.11 13.45
CA PRO A 112 12.06 3.65 14.19
C PRO A 112 12.71 4.83 13.45
N SER A 113 12.82 4.73 12.12
CA SER A 113 13.29 5.82 11.25
C SER A 113 12.62 5.75 9.88
N MET A 114 12.44 6.90 9.24
CA MET A 114 11.96 7.00 7.88
C MET A 114 12.83 7.96 7.09
N SER A 115 13.36 7.48 5.97
CA SER A 115 14.13 8.32 5.05
C SER A 115 13.26 9.44 4.49
N PRO A 116 13.82 10.64 4.26
CA PRO A 116 13.11 11.70 3.57
C PRO A 116 12.62 11.25 2.18
N ILE A 117 11.52 11.80 1.74
CA ILE A 117 10.86 11.45 0.47
C ILE A 117 10.93 12.64 -0.48
N HIS A 118 11.33 12.39 -1.71
CA HIS A 118 11.35 13.41 -2.74
C HIS A 118 9.92 13.83 -3.14
N PRO A 119 9.62 15.13 -3.33
CA PRO A 119 8.27 15.62 -3.64
C PRO A 119 7.64 14.94 -4.86
N ALA A 120 8.40 14.66 -5.90
CA ALA A 120 7.89 13.97 -7.09
C ALA A 120 7.27 12.60 -6.73
N VAL A 121 7.88 11.86 -5.80
CA VAL A 121 7.33 10.58 -5.33
C VAL A 121 6.07 10.80 -4.48
N ALA A 122 6.11 11.79 -3.57
CA ALA A 122 4.97 12.11 -2.73
C ALA A 122 3.75 12.55 -3.56
N PHE A 123 3.93 13.42 -4.55
CA PHE A 123 2.85 13.86 -5.44
C PHE A 123 2.34 12.74 -6.36
N SER A 124 3.22 11.86 -6.85
CA SER A 124 2.81 10.70 -7.64
C SER A 124 1.96 9.73 -6.80
N ALA A 125 2.35 9.47 -5.56
CA ALA A 125 1.58 8.64 -4.64
C ALA A 125 0.25 9.28 -4.23
N LEU A 126 0.24 10.59 -3.97
CA LEU A 126 -1.00 11.35 -3.73
C LEU A 126 -1.96 11.24 -4.92
N GLY A 127 -1.48 11.43 -6.15
CA GLY A 127 -2.28 11.26 -7.36
C GLY A 127 -2.83 9.84 -7.49
N PHE A 128 -2.00 8.83 -7.19
CA PHE A 128 -2.44 7.44 -7.13
C PHE A 128 -3.61 7.26 -6.15
N GLN A 129 -3.46 7.75 -4.93
CA GLN A 129 -4.48 7.62 -3.88
C GLN A 129 -5.80 8.29 -4.26
N LEU A 130 -5.74 9.50 -4.80
CA LEU A 130 -6.95 10.23 -5.22
C LEU A 130 -7.69 9.50 -6.35
N CYS A 131 -6.98 9.05 -7.38
CA CYS A 131 -7.58 8.30 -8.49
C CYS A 131 -8.17 6.97 -8.01
N ASN A 132 -7.40 6.20 -7.25
CA ASN A 132 -7.81 4.89 -6.75
C ASN A 132 -9.04 4.98 -5.83
N ALA A 133 -9.00 5.89 -4.86
CA ALA A 133 -10.10 6.11 -3.92
C ALA A 133 -11.37 6.62 -4.64
N THR A 134 -11.22 7.44 -5.67
CA THR A 134 -12.36 7.91 -6.47
C THR A 134 -12.98 6.78 -7.30
N CYS A 135 -12.16 5.91 -7.90
CA CYS A 135 -12.64 4.74 -8.63
C CYS A 135 -13.40 3.76 -7.71
N ILE A 136 -12.79 3.39 -6.58
CA ILE A 136 -13.37 2.46 -5.61
C ILE A 136 -14.58 3.07 -4.93
N GLY A 137 -14.45 4.31 -4.42
CA GLY A 137 -15.51 5.02 -3.72
C GLY A 137 -16.74 5.26 -4.60
N GLY A 138 -16.55 5.68 -5.84
CA GLY A 138 -17.65 5.86 -6.81
C GLY A 138 -18.38 4.55 -7.09
N TRP A 139 -17.65 3.45 -7.24
CA TRP A 139 -18.23 2.13 -7.44
C TRP A 139 -19.02 1.67 -6.22
N LEU A 140 -18.45 1.79 -5.01
CA LEU A 140 -19.11 1.38 -3.77
C LEU A 140 -20.31 2.26 -3.45
N ALA A 141 -20.24 3.56 -3.73
CA ALA A 141 -21.25 4.53 -3.32
C ALA A 141 -22.47 4.58 -4.28
N ALA A 142 -22.26 4.31 -5.59
CA ALA A 142 -23.33 4.57 -6.57
C ALA A 142 -23.25 3.77 -7.87
N TYR A 143 -22.06 3.47 -8.40
CA TYR A 143 -21.90 3.03 -9.77
C TYR A 143 -21.70 1.52 -9.92
N GLY A 144 -21.48 0.82 -8.81
CA GLY A 144 -21.51 -0.63 -8.68
C GLY A 144 -22.84 -1.15 -8.12
N PRO A 145 -22.83 -2.34 -7.46
CA PRO A 145 -24.03 -2.91 -6.85
C PRO A 145 -24.46 -2.07 -5.63
N THR A 146 -25.63 -1.48 -5.70
CA THR A 146 -26.22 -0.65 -4.61
C THR A 146 -27.54 -1.21 -4.07
N THR A 147 -27.89 -2.45 -4.47
CA THR A 147 -29.06 -3.15 -3.95
C THR A 147 -28.74 -4.62 -3.65
N PRO A 148 -29.45 -5.31 -2.74
CA PRO A 148 -29.24 -6.73 -2.48
C PRO A 148 -29.31 -7.60 -3.75
N ALA A 149 -30.28 -7.37 -4.62
CA ALA A 149 -30.42 -8.11 -5.88
C ALA A 149 -29.26 -7.84 -6.85
N ALA A 150 -28.65 -6.64 -6.83
CA ALA A 150 -27.46 -6.34 -7.63
C ALA A 150 -26.22 -7.08 -7.06
N TRP A 151 -26.11 -7.21 -5.74
CA TRP A 151 -25.05 -8.00 -5.11
C TRP A 151 -25.18 -9.50 -5.38
N GLU A 152 -26.40 -10.05 -5.34
CA GLU A 152 -26.65 -11.45 -5.71
C GLU A 152 -26.15 -11.75 -7.14
N ARG A 153 -26.45 -10.87 -8.09
CA ARG A 153 -25.94 -10.99 -9.46
C ARG A 153 -24.43 -10.81 -9.55
N GLN A 154 -23.86 -9.88 -8.79
CA GLN A 154 -22.42 -9.59 -8.80
C GLN A 154 -21.60 -10.76 -8.25
N LEU A 155 -22.05 -11.37 -7.16
CA LEU A 155 -21.35 -12.49 -6.52
C LEU A 155 -21.62 -13.83 -7.23
N GLY A 156 -22.70 -13.93 -7.98
CA GLY A 156 -23.04 -15.10 -8.77
C GLY A 156 -23.28 -16.36 -7.93
N THR A 157 -22.89 -17.50 -8.48
CA THR A 157 -23.17 -18.84 -7.92
C THR A 157 -22.58 -19.04 -6.52
N PHE A 158 -21.41 -18.48 -6.24
CA PHE A 158 -20.74 -18.66 -4.95
C PHE A 158 -21.25 -17.70 -3.86
N GLY A 159 -21.94 -16.62 -4.24
CA GLY A 159 -22.65 -15.74 -3.34
C GLY A 159 -21.84 -15.26 -2.15
N VAL A 160 -22.44 -15.35 -0.96
CA VAL A 160 -21.81 -14.92 0.31
C VAL A 160 -20.55 -15.71 0.64
N ALA A 161 -20.43 -16.98 0.23
CA ALA A 161 -19.25 -17.78 0.49
C ALA A 161 -17.99 -17.19 -0.18
N GLN A 162 -18.10 -16.70 -1.43
CA GLN A 162 -17.02 -16.00 -2.10
C GLN A 162 -16.67 -14.69 -1.37
N PHE A 163 -17.67 -13.93 -0.93
CA PHE A 163 -17.49 -12.70 -0.20
C PHE A 163 -16.69 -12.93 1.10
N VAL A 164 -17.11 -13.92 1.89
CA VAL A 164 -16.45 -14.28 3.16
C VAL A 164 -15.04 -14.80 2.94
N ALA A 165 -14.84 -15.65 1.93
CA ALA A 165 -13.50 -16.14 1.58
C ALA A 165 -12.57 -15.00 1.16
N GLY A 166 -13.07 -14.03 0.39
CA GLY A 166 -12.33 -12.82 0.03
C GLY A 166 -11.92 -12.00 1.24
N ILE A 167 -12.82 -11.80 2.22
CA ILE A 167 -12.48 -11.14 3.49
C ILE A 167 -11.42 -11.94 4.25
N GLY A 168 -11.51 -13.26 4.29
CA GLY A 168 -10.50 -14.11 4.92
C GLY A 168 -9.12 -13.90 4.32
N LEU A 169 -9.02 -13.90 2.97
CA LEU A 169 -7.77 -13.61 2.26
C LEU A 169 -7.27 -12.19 2.53
N PHE A 170 -8.16 -11.20 2.57
CA PHE A 170 -7.79 -9.83 2.91
C PHE A 170 -7.09 -9.76 4.26
N TYR A 171 -7.66 -10.36 5.30
CA TYR A 171 -7.04 -10.36 6.62
C TYR A 171 -5.76 -11.19 6.70
N VAL A 172 -5.67 -12.31 5.98
CA VAL A 172 -4.41 -13.07 5.87
C VAL A 172 -3.32 -12.19 5.28
N GLY A 173 -3.62 -11.46 4.22
CA GLY A 173 -2.69 -10.52 3.60
C GLY A 173 -2.30 -9.37 4.54
N LEU A 174 -3.28 -8.66 5.11
CA LEU A 174 -3.05 -7.51 6.00
C LEU A 174 -2.22 -7.88 7.24
N VAL A 175 -2.62 -8.95 7.94
CA VAL A 175 -1.93 -9.40 9.16
C VAL A 175 -0.53 -9.94 8.82
N GLY A 176 -0.42 -10.68 7.73
CA GLY A 176 0.86 -11.16 7.25
C GLY A 176 1.80 -10.02 6.85
N ASN A 177 1.31 -8.99 6.15
CA ASN A 177 2.06 -7.79 5.81
C ASN A 177 2.57 -7.10 7.09
N TYR A 178 1.68 -6.89 8.07
CA TYR A 178 2.03 -6.29 9.35
C TYR A 178 3.20 -6.99 10.06
N PHE A 179 3.16 -8.32 10.17
CA PHE A 179 4.22 -9.07 10.84
C PHE A 179 5.56 -9.04 10.10
N HIS A 180 5.55 -8.99 8.77
CA HIS A 180 6.79 -8.87 8.00
C HIS A 180 7.35 -7.44 8.06
N ASP A 181 6.50 -6.42 8.10
CA ASP A 181 6.92 -5.05 8.39
C ASP A 181 7.49 -4.94 9.82
N GLU A 182 6.92 -5.66 10.80
CA GLU A 182 7.42 -5.67 12.18
C GLU A 182 8.81 -6.29 12.26
N GLU A 183 9.09 -7.35 11.51
CA GLU A 183 10.45 -7.91 11.40
C GLU A 183 11.45 -6.87 10.89
N LEU A 184 11.09 -6.11 9.85
CA LEU A 184 11.95 -5.03 9.34
C LEU A 184 12.14 -3.89 10.35
N ARG A 185 11.13 -3.59 11.16
CA ARG A 185 11.22 -2.62 12.26
C ARG A 185 12.11 -3.13 13.38
N GLU A 186 11.99 -4.41 13.74
CA GLU A 186 12.77 -5.02 14.82
C GLU A 186 14.27 -5.05 14.51
N ILE A 187 14.67 -5.29 13.26
CA ILE A 187 16.07 -5.15 12.83
C ILE A 187 16.62 -3.76 13.19
N ARG A 188 15.85 -2.70 12.96
CA ARG A 188 16.27 -1.33 13.26
C ARG A 188 16.24 -1.03 14.77
N ARG A 189 15.21 -1.51 15.49
CA ARG A 189 15.12 -1.35 16.95
C ARG A 189 16.23 -2.09 17.68
N ALA A 190 16.60 -3.28 17.22
CA ALA A 190 17.73 -4.02 17.79
C ALA A 190 19.04 -3.25 17.64
N GLU A 191 19.28 -2.63 16.49
CA GLU A 191 20.46 -1.77 16.29
C GLU A 191 20.40 -0.50 17.14
N MET A 192 19.23 0.13 17.29
CA MET A 192 19.08 1.28 18.23
C MET A 192 19.50 0.89 19.63
N ARG A 193 18.94 -0.20 20.16
CA ARG A 193 19.29 -0.70 21.51
C ARG A 193 20.78 -0.99 21.65
N ARG A 194 21.41 -1.54 20.61
CA ARG A 194 22.85 -1.80 20.58
C ARG A 194 23.65 -0.50 20.64
N GLN A 195 23.32 0.49 19.83
CA GLN A 195 24.00 1.78 19.81
C GLN A 195 23.79 2.57 21.11
N GLU A 196 22.60 2.55 21.68
CA GLU A 196 22.31 3.18 22.98
C GLU A 196 23.23 2.64 24.10
N ARG A 197 23.48 1.32 24.12
CA ARG A 197 24.43 0.72 25.08
C ARG A 197 25.85 1.24 24.86
N ILE A 198 26.31 1.26 23.59
CA ILE A 198 27.65 1.75 23.23
C ILE A 198 27.82 3.23 23.66
N VAL A 199 26.83 4.07 23.30
CA VAL A 199 26.84 5.50 23.66
C VAL A 199 26.84 5.69 25.16
N LYS A 200 26.08 4.88 25.93
CA LYS A 200 26.09 4.91 27.38
C LYS A 200 27.46 4.56 27.98
N GLU A 201 28.13 3.55 27.42
CA GLU A 201 29.47 3.16 27.81
C GLU A 201 30.53 4.24 27.47
N GLN A 202 30.40 4.85 26.29
CA GLN A 202 31.28 5.96 25.85
C GLN A 202 31.10 7.19 26.73
N LYS A 203 29.86 7.55 27.07
CA LYS A 203 29.56 8.67 27.96
C LYS A 203 30.14 8.46 29.34
N ALA A 204 30.16 7.24 29.87
CA ALA A 204 30.81 6.91 31.15
C ALA A 204 32.33 7.11 31.08
N LYS A 205 32.93 7.11 29.89
CA LYS A 205 34.35 7.38 29.62
C LYS A 205 34.63 8.83 29.18
N GLY A 206 33.61 9.73 29.23
CA GLY A 206 33.76 11.13 28.87
C GLY A 206 33.75 11.39 27.36
N VAL A 207 33.28 10.42 26.53
CA VAL A 207 33.19 10.55 25.07
C VAL A 207 31.74 10.77 24.67
N GLU A 208 31.47 11.82 23.90
CA GLU A 208 30.14 12.05 23.31
C GLU A 208 29.90 11.10 22.14
N GLY A 209 28.73 10.45 22.13
CA GLY A 209 28.29 9.60 21.05
C GLY A 209 26.85 9.91 20.63
N LYS A 210 26.48 9.62 19.38
CA LYS A 210 25.14 9.83 18.84
C LYS A 210 24.56 8.49 18.34
N VAL A 211 23.31 8.21 18.72
CA VAL A 211 22.57 7.08 18.17
C VAL A 211 21.98 7.46 16.82
N SER A 212 22.24 6.66 15.78
CA SER A 212 21.60 6.80 14.47
C SER A 212 21.42 5.44 13.83
N VAL A 213 20.20 5.15 13.39
CA VAL A 213 19.87 3.92 12.65
C VAL A 213 19.51 4.20 11.20
N ASP A 214 19.80 5.42 10.75
CA ASP A 214 19.58 5.80 9.37
C ASP A 214 20.44 4.93 8.44
N LYS A 215 19.78 4.32 7.43
CA LYS A 215 20.44 3.41 6.47
C LYS A 215 21.11 2.18 7.10
N HIS A 216 20.72 1.79 8.34
CA HIS A 216 21.10 0.49 8.86
C HIS A 216 20.26 -0.60 8.18
N TYR A 217 20.94 -1.51 7.49
CA TYR A 217 20.32 -2.61 6.76
C TYR A 217 20.96 -3.93 7.13
N ARG A 218 20.13 -4.91 7.44
CA ARG A 218 20.46 -6.32 7.58
C ARG A 218 19.56 -7.11 6.63
N LEU A 219 20.06 -8.21 6.10
CA LEU A 219 19.24 -9.14 5.32
C LEU A 219 18.27 -9.83 6.29
N PRO A 220 16.95 -9.64 6.15
CA PRO A 220 15.99 -10.30 7.02
C PRO A 220 15.95 -11.81 6.74
N ASP A 221 15.73 -12.61 7.77
CA ASP A 221 15.76 -14.07 7.69
C ASP A 221 14.68 -14.77 8.52
N ALA A 222 13.77 -14.02 9.16
CA ALA A 222 12.62 -14.56 9.88
C ALA A 222 11.38 -14.69 9.00
N LEU A 223 10.40 -15.46 9.44
CA LEU A 223 9.13 -15.68 8.75
C LEU A 223 9.35 -16.10 7.28
N LEU A 224 8.56 -15.53 6.35
CA LEU A 224 8.71 -15.80 4.92
C LEU A 224 9.97 -15.18 4.31
N PHE A 225 10.68 -14.27 4.99
CA PHE A 225 11.96 -13.76 4.50
C PHE A 225 13.02 -14.86 4.30
N ARG A 226 12.86 -16.00 4.92
CA ARG A 226 13.72 -17.18 4.67
C ARG A 226 13.65 -17.65 3.22
N TYR A 227 12.51 -17.50 2.58
CA TYR A 227 12.20 -18.02 1.26
C TYR A 227 12.01 -16.94 0.20
N VAL A 228 11.57 -15.75 0.61
CA VAL A 228 11.16 -14.63 -0.26
C VAL A 228 11.83 -13.34 0.21
N LEU A 229 12.31 -12.52 -0.71
CA LEU A 229 12.98 -11.25 -0.38
C LEU A 229 11.99 -10.13 -0.02
N PHE A 230 10.79 -10.15 -0.61
CA PHE A 230 9.76 -9.13 -0.40
C PHE A 230 8.40 -9.76 -0.06
N PRO A 231 8.31 -10.56 1.03
CA PRO A 231 7.08 -11.23 1.41
C PRO A 231 5.96 -10.26 1.80
N HIS A 232 6.29 -9.07 2.30
CA HIS A 232 5.31 -8.02 2.60
C HIS A 232 4.60 -7.52 1.33
N TYR A 233 5.27 -7.46 0.17
CA TYR A 233 4.61 -7.16 -1.12
C TYR A 233 3.68 -8.29 -1.56
N PHE A 234 4.12 -9.54 -1.45
CA PHE A 234 3.29 -10.70 -1.76
C PHE A 234 2.01 -10.72 -0.92
N LEU A 235 2.14 -10.45 0.38
CA LEU A 235 1.01 -10.47 1.30
C LEU A 235 0.05 -9.29 1.06
N GLU A 236 0.56 -8.14 0.64
CA GLU A 236 -0.28 -7.02 0.20
C GLU A 236 -1.03 -7.36 -1.10
N TRP A 237 -0.42 -8.13 -2.00
CA TRP A 237 -1.14 -8.66 -3.17
C TRP A 237 -2.23 -9.67 -2.77
N VAL A 238 -1.97 -10.54 -1.79
CA VAL A 238 -2.99 -11.45 -1.25
C VAL A 238 -4.15 -10.68 -0.62
N GLU A 239 -3.85 -9.61 0.11
CA GLU A 239 -4.82 -8.70 0.70
C GLU A 239 -5.75 -8.10 -0.36
N TRP A 240 -5.19 -7.43 -1.37
CA TRP A 240 -5.97 -6.75 -2.41
C TRP A 240 -6.64 -7.73 -3.39
N PHE A 241 -6.08 -8.90 -3.60
CA PHE A 241 -6.75 -9.99 -4.30
C PHE A 241 -7.99 -10.46 -3.53
N GLY A 242 -7.87 -10.59 -2.21
CA GLY A 242 -9.00 -10.91 -1.32
C GLY A 242 -10.11 -9.86 -1.39
N TRP A 243 -9.75 -8.58 -1.37
CA TRP A 243 -10.70 -7.49 -1.55
C TRP A 243 -11.40 -7.53 -2.91
N TRP A 244 -10.64 -7.76 -3.99
CA TRP A 244 -11.19 -7.91 -5.34
C TRP A 244 -12.13 -9.10 -5.45
N MET A 245 -11.76 -10.23 -4.87
CA MET A 245 -12.62 -11.43 -4.79
C MET A 245 -13.91 -11.15 -4.01
N ALA A 246 -13.83 -10.49 -2.86
CA ALA A 246 -14.99 -10.09 -2.06
C ALA A 246 -15.90 -9.09 -2.80
N SER A 247 -15.34 -8.23 -3.65
CA SER A 247 -16.12 -7.32 -4.49
C SER A 247 -16.89 -8.01 -5.63
N GLY A 248 -16.85 -9.35 -5.70
CA GLY A 248 -17.43 -10.11 -6.82
C GLY A 248 -16.69 -9.84 -8.13
N TRP A 249 -15.38 -9.73 -8.06
CA TRP A 249 -14.49 -9.44 -9.19
C TRP A 249 -14.76 -8.08 -9.85
N GLY A 250 -15.18 -7.10 -9.05
CA GLY A 250 -15.48 -5.75 -9.49
C GLY A 250 -14.30 -5.07 -10.17
N MET A 251 -14.58 -4.27 -11.21
CA MET A 251 -13.56 -3.63 -12.03
C MET A 251 -12.57 -2.75 -11.22
N PRO A 252 -12.99 -1.89 -10.26
CA PRO A 252 -12.05 -1.09 -9.51
C PRO A 252 -11.09 -1.90 -8.62
N GLY A 253 -11.58 -3.02 -8.06
CA GLY A 253 -10.74 -3.97 -7.32
C GLY A 253 -9.68 -4.62 -8.21
N ARG A 254 -10.05 -5.03 -9.42
CA ARG A 254 -9.10 -5.52 -10.44
C ARG A 254 -8.06 -4.46 -10.78
N ALA A 255 -8.52 -3.25 -11.07
CA ALA A 255 -7.61 -2.15 -11.42
C ALA A 255 -6.60 -1.88 -10.32
N PHE A 256 -7.06 -1.82 -9.07
CA PHE A 256 -6.18 -1.60 -7.94
C PHE A 256 -5.17 -2.75 -7.76
N PHE A 257 -5.62 -4.00 -7.77
CA PHE A 257 -4.73 -5.15 -7.68
C PHE A 257 -3.64 -5.16 -8.77
N VAL A 258 -4.03 -4.94 -10.03
CA VAL A 258 -3.08 -4.88 -11.15
C VAL A 258 -2.10 -3.71 -10.98
N ASN A 259 -2.59 -2.56 -10.53
CA ASN A 259 -1.76 -1.37 -10.31
C ASN A 259 -0.72 -1.61 -9.19
N GLU A 260 -1.10 -2.27 -8.09
CA GLU A 260 -0.17 -2.66 -7.02
C GLU A 260 0.90 -3.63 -7.54
N VAL A 261 0.50 -4.65 -8.29
CA VAL A 261 1.46 -5.59 -8.90
C VAL A 261 2.45 -4.86 -9.80
N THR A 262 1.97 -4.00 -10.68
CA THR A 262 2.82 -3.26 -11.63
C THR A 262 3.71 -2.22 -10.96
N ALA A 263 3.29 -1.64 -9.83
CA ALA A 263 4.12 -0.71 -9.05
C ALA A 263 5.19 -1.42 -8.22
N MET A 264 4.88 -2.58 -7.63
CA MET A 264 5.77 -3.25 -6.68
C MET A 264 6.78 -4.17 -7.35
N LEU A 265 6.43 -4.81 -8.47
CA LEU A 265 7.29 -5.79 -9.14
C LEU A 265 8.63 -5.19 -9.61
N PRO A 266 8.68 -4.02 -10.28
CA PRO A 266 9.95 -3.39 -10.65
C PRO A 266 10.80 -3.02 -9.44
N ARG A 267 10.15 -2.54 -8.36
CA ARG A 267 10.84 -2.19 -7.10
C ARG A 267 11.46 -3.41 -6.43
N ALA A 268 10.76 -4.52 -6.42
CA ALA A 268 11.28 -5.77 -5.85
C ALA A 268 12.45 -6.30 -6.67
N ARG A 269 12.37 -6.24 -8.01
CA ARG A 269 13.48 -6.60 -8.89
C ARG A 269 14.73 -5.75 -8.61
N SER A 270 14.59 -4.43 -8.60
CA SER A 270 15.68 -3.51 -8.25
C SER A 270 16.19 -3.75 -6.83
N GLY A 271 15.28 -4.05 -5.90
CA GLY A 271 15.61 -4.39 -4.52
C GLY A 271 16.41 -5.68 -4.37
N ARG A 272 16.15 -6.72 -5.21
CA ARG A 272 17.00 -7.92 -5.26
C ARG A 272 18.43 -7.56 -5.69
N GLY A 273 18.59 -6.78 -6.76
CA GLY A 273 19.91 -6.31 -7.19
C GLY A 273 20.64 -5.58 -6.07
N TRP A 274 19.95 -4.68 -5.37
CA TRP A 274 20.52 -3.95 -4.23
C TRP A 274 20.92 -4.89 -3.08
N TYR A 275 20.13 -5.96 -2.78
CA TYR A 275 20.51 -6.95 -1.78
C TYR A 275 21.75 -7.73 -2.19
N VAL A 276 21.84 -8.14 -3.46
CA VAL A 276 23.00 -8.85 -4.00
C VAL A 276 24.27 -8.00 -3.93
N GLU A 277 24.19 -6.75 -4.38
CA GLU A 277 25.31 -5.80 -4.33
C GLU A 277 25.82 -5.58 -2.90
N ARG A 278 24.91 -5.50 -1.93
CA ARG A 278 25.27 -5.17 -0.56
C ARG A 278 25.68 -6.37 0.30
N PHE A 279 25.07 -7.53 0.09
CA PHE A 279 25.26 -8.70 0.95
C PHE A 279 25.92 -9.88 0.26
N GLY A 280 26.08 -9.84 -1.06
CA GLY A 280 26.58 -10.89 -1.90
C GLY A 280 25.53 -11.90 -2.35
N GLU A 281 25.70 -12.47 -3.55
CA GLU A 281 24.78 -13.45 -4.14
C GLU A 281 24.62 -14.69 -3.26
N GLU A 282 25.70 -15.14 -2.62
CA GLU A 282 25.70 -16.32 -1.74
C GLU A 282 24.74 -16.14 -0.54
N LYS A 283 24.74 -14.96 0.10
CA LYS A 283 23.87 -14.68 1.24
C LYS A 283 22.41 -14.43 0.84
N VAL A 284 22.18 -13.81 -0.30
CA VAL A 284 20.84 -13.63 -0.87
C VAL A 284 20.27 -14.97 -1.29
N GLY A 285 21.12 -15.82 -1.83
CA GLY A 285 20.81 -17.20 -2.17
C GLY A 285 19.75 -17.34 -3.25
N LYS A 286 19.08 -18.49 -3.24
CA LYS A 286 18.01 -18.84 -4.19
C LYS A 286 16.62 -18.39 -3.72
N ARG A 287 16.54 -17.31 -2.91
CA ARG A 287 15.24 -16.79 -2.46
C ARG A 287 14.46 -16.21 -3.62
N TRP A 288 13.18 -16.53 -3.67
CA TRP A 288 12.27 -15.88 -4.61
C TRP A 288 12.17 -14.39 -4.32
N VAL A 289 11.84 -13.61 -5.33
CA VAL A 289 11.76 -12.16 -5.16
C VAL A 289 10.48 -11.76 -4.44
N ILE A 290 9.32 -12.21 -4.94
CA ILE A 290 8.01 -11.89 -4.36
C ILE A 290 7.16 -13.16 -4.20
N VAL A 291 6.94 -13.92 -5.29
CA VAL A 291 6.00 -15.04 -5.31
C VAL A 291 6.74 -16.35 -5.12
N PRO A 292 6.47 -17.09 -4.02
CA PRO A 292 7.11 -18.38 -3.79
C PRO A 292 6.89 -19.35 -4.95
N GLY A 293 7.96 -19.96 -5.43
CA GLY A 293 7.91 -20.93 -6.52
C GLY A 293 7.82 -20.34 -7.93
N VAL A 294 7.63 -19.02 -8.08
CA VAL A 294 7.43 -18.38 -9.39
C VAL A 294 8.51 -17.32 -9.67
N TYR A 295 8.66 -16.34 -8.79
CA TYR A 295 9.57 -15.20 -8.99
C TYR A 295 10.12 -14.67 -7.70
#